data_070e6198db74cda0e7453d16bddc57fc
#
_entry.id   070e6198db74cda0e7453d16bddc57fc
#
_cell.length_a   1.000
_cell.length_b   1.000
_cell.length_c   1.000
_cell.angle_alpha   90.00
_cell.angle_beta   90.00
_cell.angle_gamma   90.00
#
_symmetry.space_group_name_H-M   'P 1'
#
loop_
_entity.id
_entity.type
_entity.pdbx_description
1 polymer ?
#
loop_
_entity_poly.entity_id
_entity_poly.type
_entity_poly.pdbx_seq_one_letter_code
_entity_poly.pdbx_strand_id
1 'polypeptide(L)'
;RNKISSKNIKNQLKSIEFTNDKNLLKKVDVFIVTVPTPIDEKNNPNLTFIKEASKLIGESIRSLDKKKLNKIIIYESTVYPGLTEEICVPIIEKNSGLAHNNPKNESTFFCGYSPERINPGDRTHTIDKIIKVTSGCNEDVASWIDEFYASFIKAGTHKVSSIKVAEASKIIEN
;
A
#
# COMPACT_ATOMS: atom_id res chain seq x y z
N ARG A 1 16.99 -11.05 -18.83
CA ARG A 1 15.59 -10.66 -19.13
C ARG A 1 14.78 -11.94 -19.20
N ASN A 2 14.07 -12.30 -18.13
CA ASN A 2 13.02 -13.30 -18.23
C ASN A 2 11.99 -12.71 -19.20
N LYS A 3 11.95 -13.23 -20.42
CA LYS A 3 10.87 -12.95 -21.36
C LYS A 3 9.61 -13.63 -20.80
N ILE A 4 8.85 -12.88 -19.98
CA ILE A 4 7.45 -13.25 -19.77
C ILE A 4 6.86 -13.28 -21.18
N SER A 5 6.34 -14.43 -21.60
CA SER A 5 5.86 -14.58 -22.97
C SER A 5 4.77 -13.53 -23.19
N SER A 6 4.81 -12.81 -24.30
CA SER A 6 3.84 -11.76 -24.65
C SER A 6 2.39 -12.25 -24.61
N LYS A 7 2.18 -13.56 -24.74
CA LYS A 7 0.88 -14.23 -24.66
C LYS A 7 0.35 -14.31 -23.21
N ASN A 8 1.24 -14.56 -22.23
CA ASN A 8 0.86 -14.57 -20.81
C ASN A 8 0.54 -13.16 -20.30
N ILE A 9 1.32 -12.15 -20.70
CA ILE A 9 1.03 -10.75 -20.37
C ILE A 9 -0.33 -10.33 -20.95
N LYS A 10 -0.64 -10.63 -22.20
CA LYS A 10 -1.92 -10.27 -22.84
C LYS A 10 -3.14 -10.91 -22.14
N ASN A 11 -3.01 -12.12 -21.62
CA ASN A 11 -4.10 -12.77 -20.91
C ASN A 11 -4.29 -12.20 -19.48
N GLN A 12 -3.21 -11.86 -18.78
CA GLN A 12 -3.26 -11.20 -17.47
C GLN A 12 -3.76 -9.76 -17.56
N LEU A 13 -3.39 -9.03 -18.62
CA LEU A 13 -3.84 -7.64 -18.85
C LEU A 13 -5.34 -7.53 -19.15
N LYS A 14 -6.04 -8.60 -19.47
CA LYS A 14 -7.50 -8.57 -19.66
C LYS A 14 -8.29 -8.26 -18.40
N SER A 15 -7.71 -8.53 -17.23
CA SER A 15 -8.29 -8.25 -15.91
C SER A 15 -7.78 -6.94 -15.27
N ILE A 16 -6.88 -6.22 -15.98
CA ILE A 16 -6.28 -4.98 -15.48
C ILE A 16 -6.77 -3.82 -16.36
N GLU A 17 -7.38 -2.83 -15.73
CA GLU A 17 -7.76 -1.58 -16.36
C GLU A 17 -6.74 -0.49 -16.01
N PHE A 18 -6.10 0.09 -17.03
CA PHE A 18 -5.23 1.25 -16.89
C PHE A 18 -6.05 2.51 -17.12
N THR A 19 -6.10 3.38 -16.13
CA THR A 19 -6.91 4.58 -16.18
C THR A 19 -6.28 5.75 -15.43
N ASN A 20 -6.61 6.95 -15.83
CA ASN A 20 -6.37 8.19 -15.09
C ASN A 20 -7.69 8.83 -14.59
N ASP A 21 -8.82 8.14 -14.74
CA ASP A 21 -10.10 8.60 -14.23
C ASP A 21 -10.20 8.38 -12.73
N LYS A 22 -10.05 9.46 -11.97
CA LYS A 22 -10.15 9.48 -10.51
C LYS A 22 -11.51 8.99 -9.97
N ASN A 23 -12.58 9.06 -10.79
CA ASN A 23 -13.90 8.59 -10.35
C ASN A 23 -13.95 7.08 -10.14
N LEU A 24 -13.11 6.32 -10.80
CA LEU A 24 -13.04 4.87 -10.62
C LEU A 24 -12.51 4.49 -9.23
N LEU A 25 -11.72 5.34 -8.58
CA LEU A 25 -11.23 5.12 -7.21
C LEU A 25 -12.37 5.00 -6.18
N LYS A 26 -13.54 5.58 -6.47
CA LYS A 26 -14.71 5.45 -5.60
C LYS A 26 -15.27 4.02 -5.50
N LYS A 27 -14.95 3.18 -6.48
CA LYS A 27 -15.47 1.81 -6.60
C LYS A 27 -14.57 0.75 -6.00
N VAL A 28 -13.34 1.11 -5.58
CA VAL A 28 -12.37 0.15 -5.06
C VAL A 28 -12.49 0.00 -3.54
N ASP A 29 -12.18 -1.18 -3.03
CA ASP A 29 -12.19 -1.49 -1.60
C ASP A 29 -10.79 -1.49 -1.00
N VAL A 30 -9.78 -1.81 -1.82
CA VAL A 30 -8.37 -1.87 -1.43
C VAL A 30 -7.55 -0.95 -2.32
N PHE A 31 -6.79 -0.06 -1.71
CA PHE A 31 -5.82 0.81 -2.39
C PHE A 31 -4.42 0.30 -2.11
N ILE A 32 -3.60 0.14 -3.13
CA ILE A 32 -2.17 -0.15 -3.00
C ILE A 32 -1.40 1.03 -3.56
N VAL A 33 -0.64 1.71 -2.70
CA VAL A 33 0.10 2.93 -3.04
C VAL A 33 1.55 2.58 -3.32
N THR A 34 1.96 2.71 -4.58
CA THR A 34 3.28 2.35 -5.09
C THR A 34 4.02 3.54 -5.73
N VAL A 35 3.69 4.75 -5.31
CA VAL A 35 4.29 5.97 -5.87
C VAL A 35 5.77 6.08 -5.50
N PRO A 36 6.61 6.72 -6.34
CA PRO A 36 8.01 6.93 -6.03
C PRO A 36 8.19 7.91 -4.86
N THR A 37 9.26 7.69 -4.07
CA THR A 37 9.71 8.57 -2.98
C THR A 37 11.17 8.98 -3.23
N PRO A 38 11.42 9.86 -4.22
CA PRO A 38 12.78 10.29 -4.54
C PRO A 38 13.38 11.09 -3.38
N ILE A 39 14.70 11.14 -3.34
CA ILE A 39 15.45 12.02 -2.42
C ILE A 39 15.83 13.31 -3.15
N ASP A 40 15.94 14.42 -2.41
CA ASP A 40 16.47 15.69 -2.89
C ASP A 40 18.01 15.70 -2.86
N GLU A 41 18.62 16.80 -3.30
CA GLU A 41 20.08 17.00 -3.32
C GLU A 41 20.72 16.93 -1.92
N LYS A 42 19.94 17.08 -0.85
CA LYS A 42 20.37 17.00 0.55
C LYS A 42 20.05 15.64 1.19
N ASN A 43 19.68 14.64 0.37
CA ASN A 43 19.23 13.32 0.81
C ASN A 43 17.95 13.33 1.66
N ASN A 44 17.12 14.38 1.62
CA ASN A 44 15.83 14.35 2.27
C ASN A 44 14.80 13.67 1.37
N PRO A 45 13.88 12.85 1.91
CA PRO A 45 12.84 12.22 1.12
C PRO A 45 11.83 13.25 0.60
N ASN A 46 11.57 13.25 -0.70
CA ASN A 46 10.51 14.04 -1.30
C ASN A 46 9.17 13.31 -1.15
N LEU A 47 8.35 13.80 -0.25
CA LEU A 47 7.06 13.19 0.10
C LEU A 47 5.89 13.70 -0.75
N THR A 48 6.12 14.51 -1.77
CA THR A 48 5.07 15.12 -2.58
C THR A 48 4.12 14.08 -3.15
N PHE A 49 4.64 13.06 -3.82
CA PHE A 49 3.81 12.05 -4.48
C PHE A 49 2.97 11.22 -3.49
N ILE A 50 3.55 10.83 -2.36
CA ILE A 50 2.82 10.01 -1.38
C ILE A 50 1.75 10.83 -0.65
N LYS A 51 2.00 12.13 -0.40
CA LYS A 51 1.01 13.06 0.15
C LYS A 51 -0.14 13.30 -0.83
N GLU A 52 0.17 13.49 -2.12
CA GLU A 52 -0.84 13.66 -3.16
C GLU A 52 -1.69 12.39 -3.35
N ALA A 53 -1.08 11.21 -3.34
CA ALA A 53 -1.80 9.94 -3.40
C ALA A 53 -2.74 9.78 -2.18
N SER A 54 -2.25 10.07 -0.97
CA SER A 54 -3.06 10.01 0.25
C SER A 54 -4.22 11.01 0.21
N LYS A 55 -3.99 12.23 -0.29
CA LYS A 55 -5.04 13.23 -0.49
C LYS A 55 -6.10 12.74 -1.49
N LEU A 56 -5.66 12.21 -2.63
CA LEU A 56 -6.56 11.70 -3.67
C LEU A 56 -7.43 10.55 -3.15
N ILE A 57 -6.87 9.62 -2.38
CA ILE A 57 -7.61 8.54 -1.73
C ILE A 57 -8.65 9.13 -0.77
N GLY A 58 -8.25 10.05 0.12
CA GLY A 58 -9.17 10.70 1.05
C GLY A 58 -10.35 11.38 0.34
N GLU A 59 -10.09 12.14 -0.72
CA GLU A 59 -11.13 12.78 -1.55
C GLU A 59 -12.05 11.75 -2.21
N SER A 60 -11.51 10.61 -2.64
CA SER A 60 -12.27 9.56 -3.32
C SER A 60 -13.23 8.84 -2.37
N ILE A 61 -12.81 8.57 -1.13
CA ILE A 61 -13.65 7.89 -0.15
C ILE A 61 -14.63 8.82 0.58
N ARG A 62 -14.40 10.14 0.55
CA ARG A 62 -15.30 11.15 1.13
C ARG A 62 -16.70 11.15 0.52
N SER A 63 -16.78 10.90 -0.77
CA SER A 63 -18.02 11.02 -1.56
C SER A 63 -18.88 9.76 -1.56
N LEU A 64 -18.46 8.71 -0.83
CA LEU A 64 -19.18 7.46 -0.77
C LEU A 64 -20.27 7.51 0.29
N ASP A 65 -21.38 6.79 0.03
CA ASP A 65 -22.46 6.63 1.01
C ASP A 65 -21.85 5.99 2.28
N LYS A 66 -22.00 6.67 3.41
CA LYS A 66 -21.31 6.34 4.67
C LYS A 66 -21.78 5.03 5.32
N LYS A 67 -22.64 4.27 4.68
CA LYS A 67 -23.08 2.97 5.18
C LYS A 67 -22.00 1.89 4.92
N LYS A 68 -21.21 1.59 5.95
CA LYS A 68 -20.19 0.51 5.99
C LYS A 68 -19.04 0.68 5.01
N LEU A 69 -18.34 1.80 5.11
CA LEU A 69 -17.07 1.99 4.39
C LEU A 69 -15.91 1.45 5.24
N ASN A 70 -15.47 0.23 4.93
CA ASN A 70 -14.24 -0.36 5.46
C ASN A 70 -13.22 -0.43 4.33
N LYS A 71 -12.53 0.68 4.05
CA LYS A 71 -11.50 0.73 3.00
C LYS A 71 -10.14 0.41 3.60
N ILE A 72 -9.36 -0.39 2.87
CA ILE A 72 -7.98 -0.74 3.26
C ILE A 72 -7.01 -0.02 2.33
N ILE A 73 -6.03 0.66 2.91
CA ILE A 73 -4.99 1.38 2.18
C ILE A 73 -3.63 0.80 2.58
N ILE A 74 -2.94 0.19 1.61
CA ILE A 74 -1.65 -0.45 1.81
C ILE A 74 -0.58 0.40 1.13
N TYR A 75 0.41 0.85 1.89
CA TYR A 75 1.56 1.55 1.34
C TYR A 75 2.70 0.57 1.06
N GLU A 76 3.23 0.62 -0.16
CA GLU A 76 4.42 -0.16 -0.56
C GLU A 76 5.62 0.73 -0.89
N SER A 77 5.41 2.05 -1.02
CA SER A 77 6.46 3.02 -1.28
C SER A 77 7.52 3.01 -0.16
N THR A 78 8.78 3.19 -0.51
CA THR A 78 9.88 3.28 0.49
C THR A 78 9.73 4.54 1.32
N VAL A 79 9.61 4.38 2.63
CA VAL A 79 9.38 5.47 3.58
C VAL A 79 10.17 5.26 4.87
N TYR A 80 10.34 6.31 5.67
CA TYR A 80 10.93 6.19 7.01
C TYR A 80 9.88 5.73 8.04
N PRO A 81 10.31 5.12 9.17
CA PRO A 81 9.39 4.64 10.20
C PRO A 81 8.50 5.73 10.77
N GLY A 82 7.20 5.48 10.79
CA GLY A 82 6.16 6.39 11.26
C GLY A 82 5.48 7.20 10.16
N LEU A 83 6.01 7.23 8.92
CA LEU A 83 5.44 8.08 7.87
C LEU A 83 3.98 7.74 7.55
N THR A 84 3.64 6.48 7.47
CA THR A 84 2.26 6.06 7.16
C THR A 84 1.29 6.61 8.20
N GLU A 85 1.56 6.41 9.48
CA GLU A 85 0.64 6.78 10.56
C GLU A 85 0.71 8.27 10.91
N GLU A 86 1.88 8.90 10.84
CA GLU A 86 2.09 10.28 11.28
C GLU A 86 1.81 11.33 10.16
N ILE A 87 1.91 10.92 8.88
CA ILE A 87 1.74 11.81 7.74
C ILE A 87 0.58 11.40 6.84
N CYS A 88 0.54 10.14 6.37
CA CYS A 88 -0.45 9.73 5.38
C CYS A 88 -1.85 9.62 6.00
N VAL A 89 -1.98 9.00 7.17
CA VAL A 89 -3.27 8.86 7.88
C VAL A 89 -3.93 10.22 8.13
N PRO A 90 -3.27 11.23 8.73
CA PRO A 90 -3.87 12.54 8.93
C PRO A 90 -4.33 13.23 7.65
N ILE A 91 -3.61 13.02 6.53
CA ILE A 91 -4.03 13.56 5.22
C ILE A 91 -5.31 12.90 4.76
N ILE A 92 -5.43 11.57 4.89
CA ILE A 92 -6.64 10.85 4.52
C ILE A 92 -7.82 11.27 5.40
N GLU A 93 -7.64 11.33 6.72
CA GLU A 93 -8.68 11.77 7.67
C GLU A 93 -9.22 13.16 7.32
N LYS A 94 -8.30 14.12 7.11
CA LYS A 94 -8.65 15.51 6.73
C LYS A 94 -9.46 15.58 5.44
N ASN A 95 -9.12 14.78 4.44
CA ASN A 95 -9.74 14.86 3.11
C ASN A 95 -10.98 13.97 2.98
N SER A 96 -11.09 12.90 3.76
CA SER A 96 -12.27 12.01 3.75
C SER A 96 -13.33 12.40 4.76
N GLY A 97 -12.94 12.99 5.90
CA GLY A 97 -13.81 13.18 7.07
C GLY A 97 -14.11 11.88 7.82
N LEU A 98 -13.34 10.81 7.55
CA LEU A 98 -13.43 9.52 8.23
C LEU A 98 -12.34 9.42 9.28
N ALA A 99 -12.59 8.68 10.36
CA ALA A 99 -11.57 8.35 11.34
C ALA A 99 -10.83 7.07 10.96
N HIS A 100 -9.52 7.07 11.13
CA HIS A 100 -8.69 5.89 10.95
C HIS A 100 -8.90 4.88 12.07
N ASN A 101 -8.96 3.60 11.72
CA ASN A 101 -8.96 2.47 12.67
C ASN A 101 -9.97 2.64 13.82
N ASN A 102 -11.18 3.09 13.53
CA ASN A 102 -12.22 3.31 14.52
C ASN A 102 -13.32 2.24 14.44
N PRO A 103 -13.22 1.16 15.23
CA PRO A 103 -14.18 0.05 15.17
C PRO A 103 -15.59 0.42 15.67
N LYS A 104 -15.74 1.57 16.34
CA LYS A 104 -17.05 2.07 16.81
C LYS A 104 -17.81 2.82 15.71
N ASN A 105 -17.17 3.18 14.64
CA ASN A 105 -17.79 3.85 13.50
C ASN A 105 -18.10 2.84 12.40
N GLU A 106 -19.32 2.88 11.88
CA GLU A 106 -19.73 2.07 10.71
C GLU A 106 -18.92 2.43 9.45
N SER A 107 -18.30 3.60 9.42
CA SER A 107 -17.49 4.10 8.33
C SER A 107 -16.11 4.50 8.82
N THR A 108 -15.12 3.69 8.52
CA THR A 108 -13.73 3.91 8.84
C THR A 108 -12.84 3.48 7.67
N PHE A 109 -11.58 3.85 7.72
CA PHE A 109 -10.55 3.26 6.86
C PHE A 109 -9.43 2.69 7.71
N PHE A 110 -8.69 1.78 7.12
CA PHE A 110 -7.58 1.09 7.76
C PHE A 110 -6.33 1.24 6.90
N CYS A 111 -5.17 1.33 7.55
CA CYS A 111 -3.90 1.38 6.85
C CYS A 111 -3.04 0.17 7.17
N GLY A 112 -2.21 -0.20 6.21
CA GLY A 112 -1.13 -1.15 6.36
C GLY A 112 0.09 -0.73 5.56
N TYR A 113 1.18 -1.43 5.78
CA TYR A 113 2.43 -1.22 5.06
C TYR A 113 3.07 -2.56 4.70
N SER A 114 3.55 -2.65 3.47
CA SER A 114 4.20 -3.85 2.96
C SER A 114 5.29 -3.46 1.95
N PRO A 115 6.56 -3.37 2.36
CA PRO A 115 7.63 -2.84 1.52
C PRO A 115 7.89 -3.69 0.28
N GLU A 116 8.26 -3.03 -0.84
CA GLU A 116 8.86 -3.67 -1.98
C GLU A 116 10.32 -4.00 -1.69
N ARG A 117 10.71 -5.27 -1.88
CA ARG A 117 12.05 -5.79 -1.55
C ARG A 117 12.87 -6.22 -2.75
N ILE A 118 12.40 -5.97 -3.98
CA ILE A 118 13.12 -6.34 -5.21
C ILE A 118 14.16 -5.29 -5.52
N ASN A 119 15.44 -5.71 -5.62
CA ASN A 119 16.48 -4.85 -6.14
C ASN A 119 16.46 -4.87 -7.69
N PRO A 120 16.30 -3.73 -8.34
CA PRO A 120 16.37 -3.65 -9.78
C PRO A 120 17.71 -4.21 -10.29
N GLY A 121 17.64 -5.27 -11.12
CA GLY A 121 18.83 -5.93 -11.67
C GLY A 121 19.29 -7.18 -10.94
N ASP A 122 18.78 -7.50 -9.77
CA ASP A 122 19.02 -8.79 -9.12
C ASP A 122 18.31 -9.91 -9.90
N ARG A 123 19.11 -10.88 -10.38
CA ARG A 123 18.60 -12.03 -11.14
C ARG A 123 18.39 -13.27 -10.27
N THR A 124 18.88 -13.24 -9.04
CA THR A 124 18.84 -14.36 -8.11
C THR A 124 17.68 -14.28 -7.13
N HIS A 125 17.30 -13.06 -6.74
CA HIS A 125 16.18 -12.79 -5.84
C HIS A 125 14.99 -12.25 -6.64
N THR A 126 14.25 -13.17 -7.23
CA THR A 126 13.00 -12.86 -7.95
C THR A 126 11.84 -12.72 -6.94
N ILE A 127 10.75 -12.05 -7.34
CA ILE A 127 9.55 -11.86 -6.51
C ILE A 127 9.03 -13.18 -5.92
N ASP A 128 9.23 -14.29 -6.62
CA ASP A 128 8.80 -15.63 -6.20
C ASP A 128 9.64 -16.21 -5.04
N LYS A 129 10.77 -15.58 -4.70
CA LYS A 129 11.72 -16.07 -3.69
C LYS A 129 11.88 -15.17 -2.49
N ILE A 130 11.28 -13.98 -2.52
CA ILE A 130 11.41 -12.99 -1.45
C ILE A 130 10.16 -13.04 -0.58
N ILE A 131 10.35 -13.33 0.72
CA ILE A 131 9.26 -13.28 1.70
C ILE A 131 8.73 -11.86 1.80
N LYS A 132 7.44 -11.66 1.64
CA LYS A 132 6.79 -10.35 1.70
C LYS A 132 6.51 -9.96 3.15
N VAL A 133 7.10 -8.87 3.63
CA VAL A 133 6.77 -8.31 4.95
C VAL A 133 5.41 -7.64 4.90
N THR A 134 4.57 -7.90 5.89
CA THR A 134 3.20 -7.37 5.98
C THR A 134 2.92 -6.79 7.35
N SER A 135 2.08 -5.76 7.42
CA SER A 135 1.65 -5.15 8.65
C SER A 135 0.32 -4.42 8.48
N GLY A 136 -0.38 -4.16 9.59
CA GLY A 136 -1.63 -3.41 9.63
C GLY A 136 -1.74 -2.56 10.90
N CYS A 137 -2.70 -1.64 10.90
CA CYS A 137 -2.94 -0.72 12.02
C CYS A 137 -3.57 -1.41 13.25
N ASN A 138 -4.09 -2.61 13.09
CA ASN A 138 -4.56 -3.51 14.15
C ASN A 138 -4.37 -4.96 13.71
N GLU A 139 -4.59 -5.92 14.61
CA GLU A 139 -4.35 -7.35 14.35
C GLU A 139 -5.25 -7.93 13.25
N ASP A 140 -6.52 -7.54 13.19
CA ASP A 140 -7.46 -8.03 12.18
C ASP A 140 -7.04 -7.57 10.79
N VAL A 141 -6.68 -6.29 10.65
CA VAL A 141 -6.19 -5.70 9.40
C VAL A 141 -4.84 -6.28 9.00
N ALA A 142 -3.93 -6.48 9.97
CA ALA A 142 -2.63 -7.09 9.70
C ALA A 142 -2.79 -8.53 9.19
N SER A 143 -3.68 -9.31 9.79
CA SER A 143 -3.98 -10.68 9.37
C SER A 143 -4.61 -10.70 7.98
N TRP A 144 -5.57 -9.82 7.73
CA TRP A 144 -6.20 -9.72 6.41
C TRP A 144 -5.18 -9.36 5.30
N ILE A 145 -4.29 -8.40 5.57
CA ILE A 145 -3.24 -8.01 4.61
C ILE A 145 -2.26 -9.17 4.40
N ASP A 146 -1.90 -9.88 5.46
CA ASP A 146 -1.01 -11.04 5.37
C ASP A 146 -1.61 -12.13 4.49
N GLU A 147 -2.86 -12.52 4.72
CA GLU A 147 -3.60 -13.49 3.92
C GLU A 147 -3.76 -13.03 2.46
N PHE A 148 -4.04 -11.74 2.24
CA PHE A 148 -4.12 -11.16 0.90
C PHE A 148 -2.83 -11.39 0.13
N TYR A 149 -1.66 -11.02 0.67
CA TYR A 149 -0.38 -11.23 0.00
C TYR A 149 0.00 -12.73 -0.07
N ALA A 150 -0.26 -13.52 0.95
CA ALA A 150 0.01 -14.96 0.95
C ALA A 150 -0.73 -15.70 -0.17
N SER A 151 -1.88 -15.18 -0.61
CA SER A 151 -2.68 -15.79 -1.68
C SER A 151 -1.96 -15.84 -3.04
N PHE A 152 -0.95 -14.99 -3.28
CA PHE A 152 -0.22 -14.92 -4.55
C PHE A 152 1.30 -14.83 -4.43
N ILE A 153 1.85 -14.53 -3.25
CA ILE A 153 3.31 -14.54 -3.02
C ILE A 153 3.78 -15.94 -2.65
N LYS A 154 4.38 -16.64 -3.59
CA LYS A 154 4.81 -18.05 -3.40
C LYS A 154 5.87 -18.25 -2.33
N ALA A 155 6.74 -17.25 -2.12
CA ALA A 155 7.75 -17.28 -1.05
C ALA A 155 7.15 -17.18 0.36
N GLY A 156 5.85 -16.85 0.45
CA GLY A 156 5.16 -16.62 1.70
C GLY A 156 5.28 -15.19 2.20
N THR A 157 4.69 -14.95 3.35
CA THR A 157 4.63 -13.64 4.01
C THR A 157 5.23 -13.72 5.42
N HIS A 158 5.59 -12.56 5.96
CA HIS A 158 6.02 -12.39 7.34
C HIS A 158 5.30 -11.21 7.96
N LYS A 159 4.27 -11.50 8.76
CA LYS A 159 3.51 -10.50 9.49
C LYS A 159 4.34 -9.97 10.66
N VAL A 160 4.56 -8.65 10.69
CA VAL A 160 5.26 -7.97 11.79
C VAL A 160 4.30 -7.24 12.71
N SER A 161 4.77 -6.86 13.89
CA SER A 161 3.96 -6.36 15.00
C SER A 161 3.33 -4.98 14.78
N SER A 162 3.83 -4.16 13.84
CA SER A 162 3.28 -2.83 13.56
C SER A 162 3.73 -2.30 12.20
N ILE A 163 3.02 -1.29 11.70
CA ILE A 163 3.38 -0.54 10.49
C ILE A 163 4.80 0.03 10.62
N LYS A 164 5.11 0.65 11.75
CA LYS A 164 6.43 1.25 12.01
C LYS A 164 7.58 0.22 11.97
N VAL A 165 7.35 -1.00 12.42
CA VAL A 165 8.33 -2.10 12.32
C VAL A 165 8.53 -2.52 10.86
N ALA A 166 7.46 -2.63 10.08
CA ALA A 166 7.55 -2.95 8.66
C ALA A 166 8.28 -1.86 7.85
N GLU A 167 8.04 -0.59 8.16
CA GLU A 167 8.76 0.54 7.56
C GLU A 167 10.26 0.50 7.90
N ALA A 168 10.60 0.22 9.17
CA ALA A 168 11.98 0.10 9.62
C ALA A 168 12.73 -1.06 8.92
N SER A 169 12.07 -2.19 8.68
CA SER A 169 12.68 -3.36 8.06
C SER A 169 13.26 -3.04 6.68
N LYS A 170 12.58 -2.17 5.91
CA LYS A 170 13.05 -1.74 4.58
C LYS A 170 14.37 -0.97 4.63
N ILE A 171 14.58 -0.17 5.68
CA ILE A 171 15.81 0.63 5.84
C ILE A 171 16.97 -0.25 6.26
N ILE A 172 16.72 -1.24 7.11
CA ILE A 172 17.78 -2.15 7.62
C ILE A 172 18.29 -3.08 6.52
N GLU A 173 17.45 -3.44 5.55
CA GLU A 173 17.82 -4.34 4.46
C GLU A 173 18.56 -3.66 3.30
N ASN A 174 18.46 -2.36 3.16
CA ASN A 174 19.16 -1.57 2.15
C ASN A 174 20.52 -1.08 2.68
#